data_82fd900081cf460d80afa1439210b0d0
#
_entry.id   82fd900081cf460d80afa1439210b0d0
#
_cell.length_a   1.000
_cell.length_b   1.000
_cell.length_c   1.000
_cell.angle_alpha   90.00
_cell.angle_beta   90.00
_cell.angle_gamma   90.00
#
_symmetry.space_group_name_H-M   'P 1'
#
loop_
_entity.id
_entity.type
_entity.pdbx_description
1 polymer ?
#
loop_
_entity_poly.entity_id
_entity_poly.type
_entity_poly.pdbx_seq_one_letter_code
_entity_poly.pdbx_strand_id
1 'polypeptide(L)'
;TAVFLMGRLAYLMVAKADYYNRAATGLHERERSIKAPRGRIYDRNGNILADNKAVCSVSVIHSQIEDEEAVIQVLNEYLDKGEAEIRKKVTKVSSRELIATNVAKETGDQIRELNVAGIKVDEDYKRYYPYGSLASKVLGFTGADNQGIVGLEVWYNEILAGEDGSIHTVTDAKGIELPNVKETRVSPVPGDDLVLSLDLTIQKYATQAALSVMEEKQAKRVAMIIMNPQNGEIYAMVDVPEYDLNQPFQLNTDLAGYESVTDGEKMDALNNMWRNFTVSDTYEPGSTFKIVTATAALEAGTVSLSDTFYCPGYKIVEDRRIRCHKTTGHGKV
;
A
#
# COMPACT_ATOMS: atom_id res chain seq x y z
N THR A 1 -64.44 19.06 0.95
CA THR A 1 -63.40 18.03 1.18
C THR A 1 -62.64 17.70 -0.11
N ALA A 2 -63.30 17.37 -1.26
CA ALA A 2 -62.60 17.00 -2.51
C ALA A 2 -61.70 18.11 -3.07
N VAL A 3 -62.16 19.37 -3.08
CA VAL A 3 -61.37 20.54 -3.53
C VAL A 3 -60.10 20.75 -2.67
N PHE A 4 -60.19 20.56 -1.37
CA PHE A 4 -59.06 20.66 -0.46
C PHE A 4 -58.00 19.55 -0.72
N LEU A 5 -58.46 18.34 -0.93
CA LEU A 5 -57.57 17.21 -1.31
C LEU A 5 -56.89 17.44 -2.65
N MET A 6 -57.61 17.92 -3.67
CA MET A 6 -57.04 18.28 -4.98
C MET A 6 -56.01 19.41 -4.85
N GLY A 7 -56.34 20.47 -4.07
CA GLY A 7 -55.38 21.56 -3.82
C GLY A 7 -54.13 21.10 -3.05
N ARG A 8 -54.28 20.16 -2.11
CA ARG A 8 -53.14 19.56 -1.39
C ARG A 8 -52.31 18.69 -2.31
N LEU A 9 -52.95 17.90 -3.17
CA LEU A 9 -52.27 17.06 -4.15
C LEU A 9 -51.48 17.92 -5.15
N ALA A 10 -52.11 18.97 -5.68
CA ALA A 10 -51.45 19.91 -6.61
C ALA A 10 -50.27 20.61 -5.93
N TYR A 11 -50.39 21.03 -4.64
CA TYR A 11 -49.29 21.59 -3.89
C TYR A 11 -48.10 20.60 -3.75
N LEU A 12 -48.35 19.32 -3.42
CA LEU A 12 -47.31 18.31 -3.30
C LEU A 12 -46.68 18.01 -4.64
N MET A 13 -47.47 17.92 -5.72
CA MET A 13 -46.99 17.56 -7.06
C MET A 13 -46.26 18.71 -7.78
N VAL A 14 -46.51 19.99 -7.43
CA VAL A 14 -45.92 21.13 -8.10
C VAL A 14 -44.95 21.86 -7.17
N ALA A 15 -45.37 22.32 -6.00
CA ALA A 15 -44.55 23.13 -5.14
C ALA A 15 -43.54 22.35 -4.30
N LYS A 16 -43.83 21.08 -4.02
CA LYS A 16 -42.94 20.18 -3.27
C LYS A 16 -42.35 19.05 -4.13
N ALA A 17 -42.60 19.05 -5.45
CA ALA A 17 -42.11 18.02 -6.37
C ALA A 17 -40.60 17.80 -6.25
N ASP A 18 -39.81 18.86 -6.32
CA ASP A 18 -38.35 18.78 -6.24
C ASP A 18 -37.87 18.21 -4.91
N TYR A 19 -38.50 18.55 -3.81
CA TYR A 19 -38.18 18.01 -2.49
C TYR A 19 -38.42 16.51 -2.41
N TYR A 20 -39.63 16.06 -2.85
CA TYR A 20 -39.97 14.63 -2.81
C TYR A 20 -39.22 13.82 -3.86
N ASN A 21 -38.97 14.39 -5.03
CA ASN A 21 -38.15 13.74 -6.05
C ASN A 21 -36.71 13.54 -5.54
N ARG A 22 -36.06 14.57 -4.96
CA ARG A 22 -34.72 14.42 -4.36
C ARG A 22 -34.69 13.41 -3.22
N ALA A 23 -35.71 13.41 -2.36
CA ALA A 23 -35.82 12.45 -1.28
C ALA A 23 -36.04 11.01 -1.81
N ALA A 24 -36.83 10.84 -2.87
CA ALA A 24 -37.03 9.55 -3.53
C ALA A 24 -35.77 9.08 -4.24
N THR A 25 -35.10 9.97 -5.01
CA THR A 25 -33.85 9.68 -5.69
C THR A 25 -32.77 9.20 -4.70
N GLY A 26 -32.60 9.92 -3.58
CA GLY A 26 -31.62 9.53 -2.55
C GLY A 26 -31.96 8.21 -1.82
N LEU A 27 -33.22 7.75 -1.86
CA LEU A 27 -33.63 6.45 -1.31
C LEU A 27 -33.48 5.30 -2.34
N HIS A 28 -33.54 5.63 -3.62
CA HIS A 28 -33.57 4.65 -4.70
C HIS A 28 -32.27 4.56 -5.48
N GLU A 29 -31.38 5.57 -5.41
CA GLU A 29 -30.08 5.51 -6.04
C GLU A 29 -29.04 4.86 -5.10
N ARG A 30 -28.36 3.86 -5.64
CA ARG A 30 -27.18 3.29 -5.03
C ARG A 30 -25.97 3.61 -5.87
N GLU A 31 -24.98 4.20 -5.20
CA GLU A 31 -23.67 4.43 -5.77
C GLU A 31 -22.71 3.33 -5.32
N ARG A 32 -21.99 2.76 -6.27
CA ARG A 32 -20.90 1.81 -6.05
C ARG A 32 -19.62 2.41 -6.62
N SER A 33 -18.54 2.44 -5.84
CA SER A 33 -17.23 2.82 -6.33
C SER A 33 -16.63 1.71 -7.20
N ILE A 34 -15.99 2.12 -8.30
CA ILE A 34 -15.10 1.28 -9.12
C ILE A 34 -13.69 1.78 -8.83
N LYS A 35 -12.86 0.95 -8.20
CA LYS A 35 -11.50 1.34 -7.88
C LYS A 35 -10.70 1.70 -9.14
N ALA A 36 -9.96 2.80 -9.07
CA ALA A 36 -9.03 3.17 -10.11
C ALA A 36 -7.81 2.23 -10.10
N PRO A 37 -7.29 1.86 -11.28
CA PRO A 37 -5.96 1.26 -11.37
C PRO A 37 -4.92 2.24 -10.84
N ARG A 38 -4.11 1.81 -9.89
CA ARG A 38 -3.06 2.64 -9.32
C ARG A 38 -1.93 2.81 -10.32
N GLY A 39 -1.30 3.98 -10.40
CA GLY A 39 -0.13 4.25 -11.23
C GLY A 39 0.99 3.24 -10.96
N ARG A 40 1.75 2.89 -11.99
CA ARG A 40 2.90 1.98 -11.87
C ARG A 40 4.09 2.68 -11.26
N ILE A 41 4.97 1.90 -10.63
CA ILE A 41 6.28 2.40 -10.18
C ILE A 41 7.36 1.69 -11.02
N TYR A 42 8.20 2.50 -11.66
CA TYR A 42 9.29 2.04 -12.50
C TYR A 42 10.66 2.39 -11.88
N ASP A 43 11.66 1.58 -12.20
CA ASP A 43 13.05 1.99 -12.02
C ASP A 43 13.48 2.99 -13.11
N ARG A 44 14.71 3.49 -13.04
CA ARG A 44 15.26 4.43 -14.03
C ARG A 44 15.35 3.89 -15.46
N ASN A 45 15.31 2.57 -15.63
CA ASN A 45 15.44 1.88 -16.91
C ASN A 45 14.08 1.41 -17.46
N GLY A 46 12.98 1.73 -16.80
CA GLY A 46 11.63 1.34 -17.19
C GLY A 46 11.22 -0.06 -16.73
N ASN A 47 11.97 -0.70 -15.82
CA ASN A 47 11.54 -1.95 -15.23
C ASN A 47 10.43 -1.68 -14.20
N ILE A 48 9.36 -2.47 -14.25
CA ILE A 48 8.21 -2.33 -13.36
C ILE A 48 8.58 -2.87 -11.97
N LEU A 49 8.54 -2.00 -10.96
CA LEU A 49 8.75 -2.33 -9.55
C LEU A 49 7.43 -2.58 -8.81
N ALA A 50 6.37 -1.89 -9.22
CA ALA A 50 5.01 -2.12 -8.72
C ALA A 50 3.98 -1.96 -9.86
N ASP A 51 3.03 -2.89 -9.94
CA ASP A 51 1.97 -2.93 -10.95
C ASP A 51 0.61 -3.27 -10.29
N ASN A 52 -0.42 -3.40 -11.09
CA ASN A 52 -1.74 -3.85 -10.67
C ASN A 52 -2.05 -5.19 -11.32
N LYS A 53 -2.54 -6.13 -10.52
CA LYS A 53 -3.08 -7.39 -11.00
C LYS A 53 -4.59 -7.29 -11.03
N ALA A 54 -5.21 -7.56 -12.18
CA ALA A 54 -6.66 -7.64 -12.28
C ALA A 54 -7.15 -8.82 -11.43
N VAL A 55 -8.10 -8.55 -10.56
CA VAL A 55 -8.77 -9.51 -9.68
C VAL A 55 -10.27 -9.26 -9.71
N CYS A 56 -11.04 -10.09 -9.04
CA CYS A 56 -12.47 -9.91 -8.88
C CYS A 56 -12.87 -9.90 -7.39
N SER A 57 -13.92 -9.15 -7.10
CA SER A 57 -14.64 -9.21 -5.83
C SER A 57 -15.99 -9.91 -6.06
N VAL A 58 -16.26 -10.97 -5.30
CA VAL A 58 -17.49 -11.75 -5.40
C VAL A 58 -18.40 -11.41 -4.23
N SER A 59 -19.65 -11.07 -4.54
CA SER A 59 -20.67 -10.71 -3.56
C SER A 59 -22.02 -11.34 -3.93
N VAL A 60 -22.93 -11.39 -2.96
CA VAL A 60 -24.29 -11.85 -3.18
C VAL A 60 -25.30 -10.77 -2.82
N ILE A 61 -26.40 -10.75 -3.55
CA ILE A 61 -27.58 -9.91 -3.30
C ILE A 61 -28.70 -10.85 -2.87
N HIS A 62 -28.99 -10.90 -1.57
CA HIS A 62 -29.93 -11.87 -0.98
C HIS A 62 -31.30 -11.82 -1.65
N SER A 63 -31.81 -10.65 -1.96
CA SER A 63 -33.13 -10.49 -2.62
C SER A 63 -33.20 -10.99 -4.07
N GLN A 64 -32.05 -11.28 -4.69
CA GLN A 64 -31.96 -11.81 -6.07
C GLN A 64 -31.64 -13.31 -6.08
N ILE A 65 -31.43 -13.94 -4.92
CA ILE A 65 -31.15 -15.36 -4.82
C ILE A 65 -32.47 -16.12 -5.00
N GLU A 66 -32.54 -16.97 -6.03
CA GLU A 66 -33.67 -17.86 -6.29
C GLU A 66 -33.50 -19.23 -5.61
N ASP A 67 -32.27 -19.73 -5.58
CA ASP A 67 -31.86 -20.99 -4.93
C ASP A 67 -30.60 -20.79 -4.09
N GLU A 68 -30.75 -20.76 -2.77
CA GLU A 68 -29.65 -20.56 -1.84
C GLU A 68 -28.61 -21.69 -1.89
N GLU A 69 -29.07 -22.94 -2.06
CA GLU A 69 -28.16 -24.09 -2.08
C GLU A 69 -27.33 -24.10 -3.37
N ALA A 70 -27.90 -23.75 -4.50
CA ALA A 70 -27.14 -23.60 -5.76
C ALA A 70 -26.08 -22.51 -5.66
N VAL A 71 -26.40 -21.35 -5.05
CA VAL A 71 -25.45 -20.27 -4.80
C VAL A 71 -24.31 -20.74 -3.89
N ILE A 72 -24.63 -21.44 -2.78
CA ILE A 72 -23.63 -21.95 -1.84
C ILE A 72 -22.71 -22.97 -2.52
N GLN A 73 -23.29 -23.90 -3.29
CA GLN A 73 -22.51 -24.91 -4.00
C GLN A 73 -21.52 -24.31 -4.97
N VAL A 74 -21.96 -23.37 -5.83
CA VAL A 74 -21.09 -22.66 -6.78
C VAL A 74 -19.98 -21.90 -6.06
N LEU A 75 -20.31 -21.12 -5.03
CA LEU A 75 -19.31 -20.35 -4.30
C LEU A 75 -18.31 -21.24 -3.55
N ASN A 76 -18.74 -22.42 -3.04
CA ASN A 76 -17.86 -23.37 -2.37
C ASN A 76 -16.94 -24.11 -3.36
N GLU A 77 -17.39 -24.33 -4.59
CA GLU A 77 -16.59 -24.98 -5.65
C GLU A 77 -15.46 -24.07 -6.17
N TYR A 78 -15.75 -22.76 -6.34
CA TYR A 78 -14.82 -21.82 -6.96
C TYR A 78 -14.01 -20.97 -6.00
N LEU A 79 -14.44 -20.86 -4.73
CA LEU A 79 -13.76 -20.05 -3.73
C LEU A 79 -13.17 -20.95 -2.64
N ASP A 80 -11.89 -20.70 -2.32
CA ASP A 80 -11.20 -21.39 -1.21
C ASP A 80 -11.67 -20.84 0.14
N LYS A 81 -12.97 -21.08 0.45
CA LYS A 81 -13.62 -20.68 1.70
C LYS A 81 -14.50 -21.81 2.21
N GLY A 82 -14.51 -22.00 3.54
CA GLY A 82 -15.35 -23.04 4.12
C GLY A 82 -16.83 -22.82 3.89
N GLU A 83 -17.57 -23.89 3.53
CA GLU A 83 -19.01 -23.84 3.26
C GLU A 83 -19.82 -23.14 4.37
N ALA A 84 -19.44 -23.35 5.63
CA ALA A 84 -20.12 -22.73 6.78
C ALA A 84 -20.00 -21.20 6.77
N GLU A 85 -18.87 -20.63 6.34
CA GLU A 85 -18.68 -19.19 6.20
C GLU A 85 -19.51 -18.65 5.05
N ILE A 86 -19.48 -19.34 3.90
CA ILE A 86 -20.26 -18.96 2.70
C ILE A 86 -21.75 -18.97 3.05
N ARG A 87 -22.24 -20.06 3.64
CA ARG A 87 -23.65 -20.23 4.05
C ARG A 87 -24.10 -19.10 4.97
N LYS A 88 -23.31 -18.77 5.99
CA LYS A 88 -23.60 -17.66 6.93
C LYS A 88 -23.76 -16.32 6.21
N LYS A 89 -22.99 -16.07 5.16
CA LYS A 89 -23.06 -14.84 4.39
C LYS A 89 -24.21 -14.84 3.39
N VAL A 90 -24.45 -15.95 2.70
CA VAL A 90 -25.52 -16.11 1.71
C VAL A 90 -26.91 -15.98 2.35
N THR A 91 -27.11 -16.60 3.54
CA THR A 91 -28.39 -16.56 4.27
C THR A 91 -28.64 -15.23 4.99
N LYS A 92 -27.64 -14.34 5.05
CA LYS A 92 -27.79 -13.04 5.70
C LYS A 92 -28.65 -12.12 4.85
N VAL A 93 -29.79 -11.69 5.40
CA VAL A 93 -30.66 -10.70 4.75
C VAL A 93 -29.98 -9.36 4.71
N SER A 94 -29.33 -9.06 3.60
CA SER A 94 -28.67 -7.80 3.31
C SER A 94 -28.87 -7.42 1.86
N SER A 95 -28.71 -6.14 1.55
CA SER A 95 -28.82 -5.66 0.17
C SER A 95 -27.69 -6.19 -0.71
N ARG A 96 -26.51 -6.39 -0.13
CA ARG A 96 -25.34 -6.99 -0.78
C ARG A 96 -24.36 -7.43 0.32
N GLU A 97 -23.87 -8.65 0.23
CA GLU A 97 -22.88 -9.20 1.15
C GLU A 97 -21.62 -9.60 0.38
N LEU A 98 -20.47 -9.11 0.81
CA LEU A 98 -19.17 -9.44 0.23
C LEU A 98 -18.72 -10.83 0.69
N ILE A 99 -18.58 -11.75 -0.28
CA ILE A 99 -18.14 -13.12 -0.02
C ILE A 99 -16.63 -13.22 -0.04
N ALA A 100 -16.00 -12.77 -1.14
CA ALA A 100 -14.56 -12.86 -1.32
C ALA A 100 -14.02 -11.65 -2.09
N THR A 101 -12.79 -11.24 -1.79
CA THR A 101 -11.99 -10.25 -2.50
C THR A 101 -10.73 -10.90 -3.06
N ASN A 102 -10.07 -10.24 -3.98
CA ASN A 102 -8.82 -10.70 -4.59
C ASN A 102 -8.93 -12.09 -5.27
N VAL A 103 -10.12 -12.44 -5.74
CA VAL A 103 -10.36 -13.66 -6.53
C VAL A 103 -9.65 -13.52 -7.87
N ALA A 104 -8.98 -14.58 -8.34
CA ALA A 104 -8.34 -14.55 -9.65
C ALA A 104 -9.36 -14.20 -10.74
N LYS A 105 -8.93 -13.39 -11.73
CA LYS A 105 -9.84 -12.92 -12.79
C LYS A 105 -10.51 -14.10 -13.51
N GLU A 106 -9.74 -15.14 -13.80
CA GLU A 106 -10.20 -16.36 -14.49
C GLU A 106 -11.31 -17.03 -13.69
N THR A 107 -11.15 -17.17 -12.37
CA THR A 107 -12.18 -17.73 -11.46
C THR A 107 -13.41 -16.82 -11.42
N GLY A 108 -13.21 -15.50 -11.35
CA GLY A 108 -14.30 -14.54 -11.37
C GLY A 108 -15.12 -14.62 -12.67
N ASP A 109 -14.44 -14.75 -13.82
CA ASP A 109 -15.07 -14.88 -15.12
C ASP A 109 -15.86 -16.19 -15.23
N GLN A 110 -15.32 -17.32 -14.73
CA GLN A 110 -16.02 -18.60 -14.66
C GLN A 110 -17.31 -18.50 -13.82
N ILE A 111 -17.24 -17.90 -12.63
CA ILE A 111 -18.43 -17.69 -11.78
C ILE A 111 -19.46 -16.82 -12.51
N ARG A 112 -19.02 -15.78 -13.24
CA ARG A 112 -19.91 -14.89 -14.00
C ARG A 112 -20.61 -15.61 -15.15
N GLU A 113 -19.90 -16.50 -15.86
CA GLU A 113 -20.45 -17.30 -16.97
C GLU A 113 -21.54 -18.27 -16.52
N LEU A 114 -21.52 -18.76 -15.28
CA LEU A 114 -22.59 -19.60 -14.72
C LEU A 114 -23.91 -18.86 -14.55
N ASN A 115 -23.89 -17.54 -14.56
CA ASN A 115 -25.07 -16.66 -14.52
C ASN A 115 -26.08 -17.03 -13.41
N VAL A 116 -25.57 -17.40 -12.21
CA VAL A 116 -26.42 -17.79 -11.07
C VAL A 116 -27.05 -16.56 -10.45
N ALA A 117 -28.38 -16.57 -10.32
CA ALA A 117 -29.13 -15.45 -9.77
C ALA A 117 -28.68 -15.13 -8.33
N GLY A 118 -28.45 -13.85 -8.06
CA GLY A 118 -27.99 -13.37 -6.76
C GLY A 118 -26.47 -13.29 -6.60
N ILE A 119 -25.65 -13.90 -7.46
CA ILE A 119 -24.18 -13.73 -7.45
C ILE A 119 -23.80 -12.51 -8.31
N LYS A 120 -22.91 -11.68 -7.78
CA LYS A 120 -22.31 -10.54 -8.49
C LYS A 120 -20.80 -10.62 -8.42
N VAL A 121 -20.15 -10.46 -9.57
CA VAL A 121 -18.70 -10.48 -9.73
C VAL A 121 -18.28 -9.14 -10.30
N ASP A 122 -17.62 -8.33 -9.49
CA ASP A 122 -17.10 -7.03 -9.91
C ASP A 122 -15.58 -7.13 -10.19
N GLU A 123 -15.14 -6.40 -11.19
CA GLU A 123 -13.71 -6.23 -11.46
C GLU A 123 -13.08 -5.36 -10.36
N ASP A 124 -11.89 -5.73 -9.96
CA ASP A 124 -11.10 -5.05 -8.94
C ASP A 124 -9.61 -5.15 -9.29
N TYR A 125 -8.76 -4.40 -8.60
CA TYR A 125 -7.33 -4.41 -8.79
C TYR A 125 -6.63 -4.66 -7.45
N LYS A 126 -5.62 -5.56 -7.49
CA LYS A 126 -4.71 -5.80 -6.38
C LYS A 126 -3.33 -5.29 -6.74
N ARG A 127 -2.72 -4.49 -5.86
CA ARG A 127 -1.33 -4.07 -6.02
C ARG A 127 -0.41 -5.30 -6.03
N TYR A 128 0.55 -5.31 -6.94
CA TYR A 128 1.45 -6.42 -7.18
C TYR A 128 2.89 -5.95 -7.34
N TYR A 129 3.81 -6.61 -6.67
CA TYR A 129 5.23 -6.30 -6.68
C TYR A 129 6.00 -7.47 -7.29
N PRO A 130 6.46 -7.35 -8.57
CA PRO A 130 7.06 -8.46 -9.31
C PRO A 130 8.31 -9.07 -8.67
N TYR A 131 9.03 -8.26 -7.87
CA TYR A 131 10.27 -8.67 -7.22
C TYR A 131 10.12 -9.01 -5.74
N GLY A 132 8.89 -9.18 -5.26
CA GLY A 132 8.59 -9.63 -3.90
C GLY A 132 9.16 -8.68 -2.84
N SER A 133 10.26 -9.07 -2.20
CA SER A 133 10.87 -8.32 -1.10
C SER A 133 11.84 -7.21 -1.54
N LEU A 134 12.24 -7.16 -2.82
CA LEU A 134 13.27 -6.21 -3.27
C LEU A 134 12.84 -4.76 -3.05
N ALA A 135 13.68 -3.98 -2.36
CA ALA A 135 13.42 -2.58 -2.00
C ALA A 135 12.11 -2.38 -1.21
N SER A 136 11.69 -3.37 -0.42
CA SER A 136 10.40 -3.38 0.26
C SER A 136 10.18 -2.16 1.15
N LYS A 137 11.21 -1.75 1.89
CA LYS A 137 11.14 -0.61 2.81
C LYS A 137 11.20 0.75 2.12
N VAL A 138 11.58 0.77 0.82
CA VAL A 138 11.54 1.96 -0.03
C VAL A 138 10.18 2.07 -0.70
N LEU A 139 9.78 1.03 -1.43
CA LEU A 139 8.53 1.03 -2.17
C LEU A 139 7.33 1.14 -1.24
N GLY A 140 7.32 0.34 -0.18
CA GLY A 140 6.15 0.21 0.68
C GLY A 140 5.02 -0.57 0.02
N PHE A 141 3.85 -0.56 0.64
CA PHE A 141 2.70 -1.33 0.16
C PHE A 141 1.39 -0.58 0.36
N THR A 142 0.32 -1.10 -0.23
CA THR A 142 -1.04 -0.56 -0.14
C THR A 142 -1.92 -1.39 0.77
N GLY A 143 -2.91 -0.76 1.38
CA GLY A 143 -3.99 -1.40 2.11
C GLY A 143 -5.06 -2.01 1.20
N ALA A 144 -6.09 -2.59 1.83
CA ALA A 144 -7.22 -3.21 1.13
C ALA A 144 -8.01 -2.21 0.25
N ASP A 145 -8.04 -0.94 0.66
CA ASP A 145 -8.73 0.14 -0.05
C ASP A 145 -7.84 0.83 -1.10
N ASN A 146 -6.77 0.17 -1.54
CA ASN A 146 -5.81 0.68 -2.52
C ASN A 146 -5.06 1.95 -2.10
N GLN A 147 -5.14 2.36 -0.83
CA GLN A 147 -4.36 3.48 -0.28
C GLN A 147 -2.95 3.04 0.12
N GLY A 148 -1.96 3.90 -0.08
CA GLY A 148 -0.59 3.67 0.39
C GLY A 148 -0.53 3.66 1.92
N ILE A 149 0.19 2.68 2.50
CA ILE A 149 0.34 2.53 3.96
C ILE A 149 1.72 2.99 4.43
N VAL A 150 2.78 2.59 3.75
CA VAL A 150 4.18 2.95 4.06
C VAL A 150 4.97 3.22 2.78
N GLY A 151 6.17 3.77 2.90
CA GLY A 151 7.13 3.96 1.80
C GLY A 151 6.66 4.96 0.75
N LEU A 152 7.12 4.78 -0.50
CA LEU A 152 6.74 5.63 -1.62
C LEU A 152 5.25 5.52 -1.96
N GLU A 153 4.64 4.36 -1.70
CA GLU A 153 3.21 4.16 -1.90
C GLU A 153 2.36 5.14 -1.08
N VAL A 154 2.73 5.45 0.16
CA VAL A 154 2.01 6.45 0.95
C VAL A 154 2.45 7.87 0.62
N TRP A 155 3.76 8.08 0.36
CA TRP A 155 4.29 9.41 0.11
C TRP A 155 3.74 10.02 -1.19
N TYR A 156 3.59 9.20 -2.24
CA TYR A 156 3.04 9.59 -3.53
C TYR A 156 1.60 9.11 -3.73
N ASN A 157 0.85 8.89 -2.63
CA ASN A 157 -0.50 8.35 -2.74
C ASN A 157 -1.43 9.19 -3.60
N GLU A 158 -1.38 10.53 -3.49
CA GLU A 158 -2.21 11.45 -4.29
C GLU A 158 -1.97 11.35 -5.80
N ILE A 159 -0.72 11.02 -6.19
CA ILE A 159 -0.35 10.86 -7.60
C ILE A 159 -0.72 9.46 -8.08
N LEU A 160 -0.39 8.44 -7.27
CA LEU A 160 -0.52 7.03 -7.65
C LEU A 160 -1.97 6.52 -7.61
N ALA A 161 -2.83 7.04 -6.71
CA ALA A 161 -4.14 6.44 -6.45
C ALA A 161 -5.13 6.57 -7.61
N GLY A 162 -5.05 7.65 -8.41
CA GLY A 162 -6.05 7.97 -9.42
C GLY A 162 -7.38 8.44 -8.81
N GLU A 163 -8.41 8.47 -9.63
CA GLU A 163 -9.76 8.84 -9.22
C GLU A 163 -10.71 7.67 -9.45
N ASP A 164 -11.37 7.22 -8.37
CA ASP A 164 -12.33 6.13 -8.45
C ASP A 164 -13.52 6.51 -9.33
N GLY A 165 -13.97 5.55 -10.11
CA GLY A 165 -15.23 5.66 -10.85
C GLY A 165 -16.42 5.31 -9.97
N SER A 166 -17.61 5.47 -10.52
CA SER A 166 -18.84 5.08 -9.83
C SER A 166 -19.87 4.44 -10.77
N ILE A 167 -20.68 3.55 -10.21
CA ILE A 167 -21.86 2.98 -10.84
C ILE A 167 -23.07 3.40 -10.03
N HIS A 168 -23.95 4.16 -10.65
CA HIS A 168 -25.23 4.53 -10.08
C HIS A 168 -26.32 3.59 -10.59
N THR A 169 -26.94 2.84 -9.69
CA THR A 169 -28.05 1.95 -9.96
C THR A 169 -29.30 2.45 -9.24
N VAL A 170 -30.48 2.27 -9.87
CA VAL A 170 -31.75 2.59 -9.24
C VAL A 170 -32.34 1.32 -8.63
N THR A 171 -32.69 1.39 -7.35
CA THR A 171 -33.25 0.27 -6.59
C THR A 171 -34.69 0.58 -6.17
N ASP A 172 -35.48 -0.46 -5.91
CA ASP A 172 -36.76 -0.32 -5.24
C ASP A 172 -36.65 0.00 -3.75
N ALA A 173 -37.75 0.18 -3.06
CA ALA A 173 -37.79 0.48 -1.61
C ALA A 173 -37.19 -0.66 -0.74
N LYS A 174 -36.97 -1.85 -1.29
CA LYS A 174 -36.31 -2.99 -0.64
C LYS A 174 -34.83 -3.11 -1.00
N GLY A 175 -34.31 -2.19 -1.84
CA GLY A 175 -32.93 -2.22 -2.30
C GLY A 175 -32.66 -3.19 -3.45
N ILE A 176 -33.70 -3.66 -4.16
CA ILE A 176 -33.56 -4.52 -5.34
C ILE A 176 -33.35 -3.65 -6.57
N GLU A 177 -32.31 -3.94 -7.35
CA GLU A 177 -32.04 -3.24 -8.62
C GLU A 177 -33.20 -3.40 -9.58
N LEU A 178 -33.64 -2.30 -10.17
CA LEU A 178 -34.77 -2.32 -11.12
C LEU A 178 -34.29 -2.82 -12.51
N PRO A 179 -34.88 -3.88 -13.05
CA PRO A 179 -34.35 -4.62 -14.21
C PRO A 179 -34.33 -3.85 -15.54
N ASN A 180 -34.96 -2.67 -15.62
CA ASN A 180 -35.10 -1.89 -16.86
C ASN A 180 -34.56 -0.46 -16.75
N VAL A 181 -33.81 -0.14 -15.71
CA VAL A 181 -33.22 1.18 -15.55
C VAL A 181 -31.76 1.13 -15.96
N LYS A 182 -31.37 2.04 -16.85
CA LYS A 182 -29.99 2.15 -17.32
C LYS A 182 -29.06 2.51 -16.16
N GLU A 183 -28.07 1.68 -15.89
CA GLU A 183 -26.96 2.05 -15.01
C GLU A 183 -26.21 3.24 -15.61
N THR A 184 -25.94 4.24 -14.78
CA THR A 184 -25.01 5.32 -15.14
C THR A 184 -23.64 4.96 -14.58
N ARG A 185 -22.66 4.86 -15.48
CA ARG A 185 -21.28 4.49 -15.13
C ARG A 185 -20.35 5.68 -15.38
N VAL A 186 -19.63 6.09 -14.35
CA VAL A 186 -18.48 6.99 -14.44
C VAL A 186 -17.23 6.10 -14.42
N SER A 187 -16.45 6.13 -15.48
CA SER A 187 -15.22 5.32 -15.54
C SER A 187 -14.16 5.88 -14.61
N PRO A 188 -13.38 5.02 -13.92
CA PRO A 188 -12.27 5.48 -13.10
C PRO A 188 -11.17 6.09 -13.96
N VAL A 189 -10.43 7.04 -13.39
CA VAL A 189 -9.23 7.64 -13.98
C VAL A 189 -8.02 6.98 -13.33
N PRO A 190 -7.16 6.26 -14.10
CA PRO A 190 -5.95 5.66 -13.54
C PRO A 190 -5.03 6.70 -12.90
N GLY A 191 -4.29 6.29 -11.87
CA GLY A 191 -3.24 7.13 -11.28
C GLY A 191 -2.05 7.32 -12.22
N ASP A 192 -1.28 8.36 -11.99
CA ASP A 192 -0.05 8.64 -12.74
C ASP A 192 1.09 7.71 -12.32
N ASP A 193 1.95 7.38 -13.28
CA ASP A 193 3.10 6.51 -13.06
C ASP A 193 4.25 7.26 -12.39
N LEU A 194 5.02 6.56 -11.56
CA LEU A 194 6.20 7.09 -10.88
C LEU A 194 7.47 6.43 -11.41
N VAL A 195 8.44 7.24 -11.85
CA VAL A 195 9.77 6.77 -12.28
C VAL A 195 10.79 7.16 -11.22
N LEU A 196 11.48 6.15 -10.67
CA LEU A 196 12.49 6.32 -9.63
C LEU A 196 13.89 6.43 -10.23
N SER A 197 14.83 6.99 -9.45
CA SER A 197 16.26 6.93 -9.75
C SER A 197 16.88 5.55 -9.44
N LEU A 198 16.18 4.68 -8.72
CA LEU A 198 16.64 3.33 -8.43
C LEU A 198 16.95 2.57 -9.73
N ASP A 199 18.03 1.78 -9.70
CA ASP A 199 18.41 0.84 -10.73
C ASP A 199 18.19 -0.58 -10.22
N LEU A 200 17.31 -1.33 -10.87
CA LEU A 200 16.93 -2.68 -10.47
C LEU A 200 18.13 -3.63 -10.35
N THR A 201 19.09 -3.50 -11.27
CA THR A 201 20.28 -4.36 -11.27
C THR A 201 21.21 -4.03 -10.12
N ILE A 202 21.47 -2.73 -9.89
CA ILE A 202 22.30 -2.26 -8.77
C ILE A 202 21.62 -2.62 -7.44
N GLN A 203 20.30 -2.41 -7.32
CA GLN A 203 19.53 -2.79 -6.13
C GLN A 203 19.65 -4.28 -5.81
N LYS A 204 19.52 -5.17 -6.81
CA LYS A 204 19.66 -6.62 -6.63
C LYS A 204 21.05 -7.01 -6.13
N TYR A 205 22.11 -6.50 -6.76
CA TYR A 205 23.48 -6.81 -6.33
C TYR A 205 23.78 -6.26 -4.94
N ALA A 206 23.32 -5.04 -4.64
CA ALA A 206 23.49 -4.43 -3.33
C ALA A 206 22.75 -5.22 -2.24
N THR A 207 21.51 -5.66 -2.51
CA THR A 207 20.75 -6.51 -1.60
C THR A 207 21.43 -7.85 -1.35
N GLN A 208 21.94 -8.50 -2.39
CA GLN A 208 22.66 -9.76 -2.25
C GLN A 208 23.95 -9.60 -1.43
N ALA A 209 24.72 -8.55 -1.68
CA ALA A 209 25.92 -8.22 -0.90
C ALA A 209 25.60 -7.95 0.57
N ALA A 210 24.54 -7.20 0.84
CA ALA A 210 24.08 -6.90 2.20
C ALA A 210 23.64 -8.16 2.96
N LEU A 211 22.92 -9.08 2.30
CA LEU A 211 22.53 -10.38 2.85
C LEU A 211 23.74 -11.25 3.18
N SER A 212 24.73 -11.34 2.27
CA SER A 212 25.97 -12.07 2.52
C SER A 212 26.73 -11.54 3.73
N VAL A 213 26.84 -10.20 3.86
CA VAL A 213 27.47 -9.57 5.03
C VAL A 213 26.67 -9.83 6.29
N MET A 214 25.33 -9.76 6.23
CA MET A 214 24.47 -10.03 7.37
C MET A 214 24.67 -11.45 7.90
N GLU A 215 24.77 -12.44 6.99
CA GLU A 215 25.01 -13.84 7.33
C GLU A 215 26.43 -14.05 7.88
N GLU A 216 27.48 -13.62 7.15
CA GLU A 216 28.87 -13.80 7.56
C GLU A 216 29.21 -13.14 8.91
N LYS A 217 28.66 -11.98 9.18
CA LYS A 217 28.93 -11.20 10.40
C LYS A 217 27.90 -11.43 11.49
N GLN A 218 26.89 -12.27 11.27
CA GLN A 218 25.76 -12.46 12.16
C GLN A 218 25.15 -11.13 12.61
N ALA A 219 25.07 -10.18 11.64
CA ALA A 219 24.54 -8.85 11.90
C ALA A 219 23.00 -8.90 11.97
N LYS A 220 22.42 -8.14 12.90
CA LYS A 220 20.97 -8.03 13.02
C LYS A 220 20.34 -7.26 11.85
N ARG A 221 21.11 -6.36 11.24
CA ARG A 221 20.68 -5.50 10.14
C ARG A 221 21.90 -5.02 9.35
N VAL A 222 21.74 -4.89 8.04
CA VAL A 222 22.71 -4.23 7.17
C VAL A 222 21.97 -3.23 6.30
N ALA A 223 22.43 -1.98 6.30
CA ALA A 223 21.90 -0.91 5.46
C ALA A 223 22.95 -0.42 4.47
N MET A 224 22.54 -0.13 3.23
CA MET A 224 23.41 0.36 2.16
C MET A 224 22.67 1.37 1.28
N ILE A 225 23.32 2.51 1.00
CA ILE A 225 22.85 3.48 0.01
C ILE A 225 23.93 3.63 -1.05
N ILE A 226 23.57 3.48 -2.32
CA ILE A 226 24.42 3.74 -3.48
C ILE A 226 23.87 4.98 -4.18
N MET A 227 24.65 6.03 -4.23
CA MET A 227 24.23 7.35 -4.72
C MET A 227 25.26 7.91 -5.71
N ASN A 228 24.76 8.61 -6.72
CA ASN A 228 25.58 9.43 -7.59
C ASN A 228 25.95 10.75 -6.87
N PRO A 229 27.22 11.00 -6.54
CA PRO A 229 27.59 12.20 -5.78
C PRO A 229 27.46 13.51 -6.59
N GLN A 230 27.33 13.42 -7.92
CA GLN A 230 27.25 14.60 -8.80
C GLN A 230 25.86 15.24 -8.81
N ASN A 231 24.80 14.43 -8.68
CA ASN A 231 23.42 14.90 -8.81
C ASN A 231 22.50 14.43 -7.66
N GLY A 232 23.01 13.58 -6.75
CA GLY A 232 22.24 13.07 -5.62
C GLY A 232 21.25 11.93 -5.93
N GLU A 233 21.22 11.41 -7.17
CA GLU A 233 20.38 10.26 -7.51
C GLU A 233 20.77 9.02 -6.72
N ILE A 234 19.78 8.39 -6.10
CA ILE A 234 19.95 7.12 -5.38
C ILE A 234 19.71 5.96 -6.33
N TYR A 235 20.75 5.17 -6.60
CA TYR A 235 20.68 4.00 -7.47
C TYR A 235 20.28 2.73 -6.73
N ALA A 236 20.61 2.62 -5.45
CA ALA A 236 20.13 1.55 -4.58
C ALA A 236 19.98 2.06 -3.14
N MET A 237 18.94 1.57 -2.47
CA MET A 237 18.71 1.77 -1.05
C MET A 237 18.27 0.44 -0.45
N VAL A 238 19.14 -0.17 0.34
CA VAL A 238 18.98 -1.50 0.92
C VAL A 238 18.91 -1.40 2.44
N ASP A 239 17.98 -2.11 3.01
CA ASP A 239 17.86 -2.29 4.48
C ASP A 239 17.36 -3.71 4.76
N VAL A 240 18.30 -4.65 4.93
CA VAL A 240 17.99 -6.06 5.20
C VAL A 240 17.97 -6.34 6.71
N PRO A 241 17.07 -7.24 7.17
CA PRO A 241 16.15 -8.10 6.40
C PRO A 241 14.98 -7.33 5.81
N GLU A 242 14.63 -7.64 4.56
CA GLU A 242 13.46 -7.12 3.86
C GLU A 242 12.23 -8.02 4.13
N TYR A 243 11.03 -7.60 3.70
CA TYR A 243 9.79 -8.35 3.80
C TYR A 243 9.09 -8.47 2.44
N ASP A 244 8.23 -9.48 2.25
CA ASP A 244 7.48 -9.63 1.00
C ASP A 244 6.36 -8.58 0.90
N LEU A 245 6.45 -7.70 -0.10
CA LEU A 245 5.47 -6.65 -0.39
C LEU A 245 4.09 -7.21 -0.78
N ASN A 246 4.04 -8.43 -1.31
CA ASN A 246 2.78 -9.10 -1.65
C ASN A 246 2.10 -9.71 -0.42
N GLN A 247 2.84 -9.87 0.70
CA GLN A 247 2.37 -10.40 1.98
C GLN A 247 2.87 -9.55 3.17
N PRO A 248 2.62 -8.23 3.19
CA PRO A 248 3.29 -7.30 4.10
C PRO A 248 2.95 -7.52 5.58
N PHE A 249 1.85 -8.20 5.89
CA PHE A 249 1.42 -8.51 7.26
C PHE A 249 1.96 -9.85 7.77
N GLN A 250 2.78 -10.56 6.98
CA GLN A 250 3.52 -11.73 7.40
C GLN A 250 4.91 -11.30 7.87
N LEU A 251 5.23 -11.63 9.12
CA LEU A 251 6.57 -11.34 9.67
C LEU A 251 7.64 -12.17 8.95
N ASN A 252 8.76 -11.54 8.62
CA ASN A 252 9.92 -12.18 7.98
C ASN A 252 10.87 -12.84 8.99
N THR A 253 10.59 -12.71 10.28
CA THR A 253 11.34 -13.38 11.36
C THR A 253 10.44 -14.35 12.10
N ASP A 254 11.00 -15.52 12.46
CA ASP A 254 10.30 -16.47 13.32
C ASP A 254 10.29 -15.93 14.75
N LEU A 255 9.16 -15.36 15.16
CA LEU A 255 8.94 -14.98 16.55
C LEU A 255 8.50 -16.22 17.32
N ALA A 256 9.40 -16.79 18.10
CA ALA A 256 9.08 -17.90 18.99
C ALA A 256 7.88 -17.50 19.88
N GLY A 257 6.77 -18.26 19.79
CA GLY A 257 5.53 -17.97 20.52
C GLY A 257 4.61 -16.93 19.87
N TYR A 258 4.73 -16.68 18.57
CA TYR A 258 3.91 -15.72 17.82
C TYR A 258 2.40 -15.90 18.00
N GLU A 259 1.93 -17.13 18.12
CA GLU A 259 0.53 -17.46 18.37
C GLU A 259 0.00 -16.94 19.73
N SER A 260 0.90 -16.65 20.66
CA SER A 260 0.60 -16.12 22.00
C SER A 260 0.85 -14.61 22.14
N VAL A 261 1.31 -13.94 21.07
CA VAL A 261 1.59 -12.51 21.06
C VAL A 261 0.29 -11.72 20.95
N THR A 262 0.13 -10.69 21.75
CA THR A 262 -1.04 -9.79 21.68
C THR A 262 -1.07 -9.03 20.36
N ASP A 263 -2.26 -8.57 19.93
CA ASP A 263 -2.41 -7.80 18.69
C ASP A 263 -1.52 -6.53 18.67
N GLY A 264 -1.28 -5.90 19.82
CA GLY A 264 -0.39 -4.73 19.93
C GLY A 264 1.07 -5.09 19.70
N GLU A 265 1.57 -6.16 20.30
CA GLU A 265 2.95 -6.64 20.11
C GLU A 265 3.20 -7.07 18.68
N LYS A 266 2.20 -7.71 18.03
CA LYS A 266 2.25 -8.04 16.61
C LYS A 266 2.37 -6.79 15.75
N MET A 267 1.57 -5.77 16.01
CA MET A 267 1.59 -4.53 15.27
C MET A 267 2.92 -3.79 15.43
N ASP A 268 3.50 -3.79 16.64
CA ASP A 268 4.82 -3.19 16.90
C ASP A 268 5.92 -3.93 16.12
N ALA A 269 5.87 -5.27 16.07
CA ALA A 269 6.80 -6.06 15.28
C ALA A 269 6.67 -5.78 13.78
N LEU A 270 5.45 -5.66 13.24
CA LEU A 270 5.19 -5.28 11.85
C LEU A 270 5.70 -3.87 11.55
N ASN A 271 5.41 -2.88 12.41
CA ASN A 271 5.89 -1.51 12.25
C ASN A 271 7.42 -1.45 12.24
N ASN A 272 8.10 -2.22 13.09
CA ASN A 272 9.55 -2.33 13.09
C ASN A 272 10.10 -2.99 11.83
N MET A 273 9.40 -4.00 11.30
CA MET A 273 9.76 -4.67 10.04
C MET A 273 9.63 -3.74 8.85
N TRP A 274 8.55 -2.93 8.78
CA TRP A 274 8.29 -1.99 7.68
C TRP A 274 9.20 -0.76 7.71
N ARG A 275 9.75 -0.43 8.88
CA ARG A 275 10.55 0.77 9.09
C ARG A 275 11.83 0.75 8.25
N ASN A 276 12.05 1.80 7.47
CA ASN A 276 13.28 2.00 6.72
C ASN A 276 14.34 2.67 7.61
N PHE A 277 15.33 1.90 8.05
CA PHE A 277 16.42 2.37 8.89
C PHE A 277 17.23 3.49 8.23
N THR A 278 17.44 3.42 6.92
CA THR A 278 18.30 4.35 6.18
C THR A 278 17.84 5.80 6.25
N VAL A 279 16.55 6.03 6.49
CA VAL A 279 15.91 7.37 6.54
C VAL A 279 15.22 7.68 7.86
N SER A 280 15.01 6.68 8.73
CA SER A 280 14.21 6.85 9.95
C SER A 280 15.03 6.84 11.24
N ASP A 281 16.25 6.29 11.21
CA ASP A 281 17.06 6.11 12.41
C ASP A 281 18.32 6.98 12.36
N THR A 282 18.75 7.39 13.54
CA THR A 282 20.01 8.09 13.75
C THR A 282 21.08 7.12 14.27
N TYR A 283 22.33 7.39 13.95
CA TYR A 283 23.46 6.60 14.43
C TYR A 283 24.67 7.49 14.70
N GLU A 284 25.61 7.00 15.48
CA GLU A 284 26.89 7.68 15.73
C GLU A 284 27.85 7.43 14.54
N PRO A 285 28.07 8.43 13.66
CA PRO A 285 28.81 8.22 12.41
C PRO A 285 30.30 8.00 12.60
N GLY A 286 30.83 8.37 13.76
CA GLY A 286 32.26 8.24 14.08
C GLY A 286 33.16 8.99 13.09
N SER A 287 34.20 8.32 12.60
CA SER A 287 35.20 8.91 11.71
C SER A 287 34.69 9.33 10.33
N THR A 288 33.57 8.78 9.88
CA THR A 288 32.97 9.20 8.59
C THR A 288 32.48 10.64 8.62
N PHE A 289 32.10 11.15 9.80
CA PHE A 289 31.69 12.55 9.96
C PHE A 289 32.86 13.56 9.82
N LYS A 290 34.11 13.09 9.84
CA LYS A 290 35.29 13.96 9.63
C LYS A 290 35.27 14.61 8.23
N ILE A 291 34.69 13.96 7.24
CA ILE A 291 34.50 14.52 5.88
C ILE A 291 33.67 15.79 5.98
N VAL A 292 32.53 15.74 6.67
CA VAL A 292 31.65 16.90 6.86
C VAL A 292 32.37 18.01 7.63
N THR A 293 33.09 17.66 8.70
CA THR A 293 33.86 18.62 9.53
C THR A 293 34.94 19.32 8.69
N ALA A 294 35.70 18.56 7.88
CA ALA A 294 36.74 19.11 7.04
C ALA A 294 36.18 20.03 5.96
N THR A 295 35.12 19.62 5.29
CA THR A 295 34.44 20.44 4.28
C THR A 295 33.91 21.74 4.86
N ALA A 296 33.23 21.68 5.98
CA ALA A 296 32.71 22.88 6.68
C ALA A 296 33.84 23.83 7.11
N ALA A 297 34.95 23.31 7.58
CA ALA A 297 36.11 24.13 7.99
C ALA A 297 36.77 24.81 6.79
N LEU A 298 36.90 24.14 5.65
CA LEU A 298 37.42 24.70 4.39
C LEU A 298 36.48 25.76 3.82
N GLU A 299 35.19 25.50 3.78
CA GLU A 299 34.19 26.47 3.27
C GLU A 299 34.09 27.71 4.14
N ALA A 300 34.22 27.56 5.50
CA ALA A 300 34.23 28.68 6.42
C ALA A 300 35.57 29.44 6.42
N GLY A 301 36.57 28.99 5.66
CA GLY A 301 37.91 29.60 5.61
C GLY A 301 38.68 29.53 6.93
N THR A 302 38.27 28.68 7.87
CA THR A 302 38.93 28.50 9.17
C THR A 302 40.20 27.64 9.09
N VAL A 303 40.29 26.84 8.01
CA VAL A 303 41.50 26.06 7.67
C VAL A 303 41.71 26.11 6.15
N SER A 304 42.97 25.87 5.75
CA SER A 304 43.39 25.73 4.36
C SER A 304 44.07 24.38 4.13
N LEU A 305 44.23 23.98 2.87
CA LEU A 305 44.94 22.73 2.51
C LEU A 305 46.43 22.76 2.84
N SER A 306 47.00 23.95 3.10
CA SER A 306 48.38 24.14 3.48
C SER A 306 48.60 24.15 5.00
N ASP A 307 47.54 24.14 5.80
CA ASP A 307 47.64 24.19 7.25
C ASP A 307 48.19 22.86 7.78
N THR A 308 49.00 22.96 8.80
CA THR A 308 49.61 21.80 9.45
C THR A 308 49.19 21.73 10.92
N PHE A 309 48.98 20.52 11.40
CA PHE A 309 48.54 20.24 12.75
C PHE A 309 49.53 19.35 13.45
N TYR A 310 49.58 19.45 14.80
CA TYR A 310 50.39 18.56 15.60
C TYR A 310 49.51 17.61 16.40
N CYS A 311 49.73 16.30 16.22
CA CYS A 311 49.01 15.26 16.93
C CYS A 311 49.89 14.60 17.99
N PRO A 312 49.70 14.89 19.29
CA PRO A 312 50.46 14.27 20.37
C PRO A 312 49.89 12.89 20.79
N GLY A 313 48.95 12.34 20.07
CA GLY A 313 48.24 11.08 20.38
C GLY A 313 46.96 11.25 21.21
N TYR A 314 46.64 12.45 21.62
CA TYR A 314 45.39 12.81 22.31
C TYR A 314 45.12 14.30 22.23
N LYS A 315 43.86 14.68 22.48
CA LYS A 315 43.43 16.06 22.69
C LYS A 315 42.52 16.11 23.91
N ILE A 316 42.69 17.15 24.74
CA ILE A 316 41.76 17.43 25.84
C ILE A 316 40.69 18.38 25.27
N VAL A 317 39.43 17.99 25.40
CA VAL A 317 38.29 18.82 25.07
C VAL A 317 37.46 18.92 26.33
N GLU A 318 37.33 20.11 26.85
CA GLU A 318 36.76 20.38 28.16
C GLU A 318 37.49 19.56 29.27
N ASP A 319 36.76 18.61 29.87
CA ASP A 319 37.24 17.70 30.90
C ASP A 319 37.63 16.30 30.40
N ARG A 320 37.48 16.06 29.07
CA ARG A 320 37.63 14.72 28.46
C ARG A 320 38.91 14.62 27.63
N ARG A 321 39.64 13.53 27.86
CA ARG A 321 40.79 13.16 27.03
C ARG A 321 40.34 12.28 25.87
N ILE A 322 40.31 12.84 24.66
CA ILE A 322 40.02 12.12 23.41
C ILE A 322 41.33 11.58 22.85
N ARG A 323 41.46 10.26 22.74
CA ARG A 323 42.67 9.58 22.26
C ARG A 323 42.63 9.44 20.73
N CYS A 324 43.78 9.63 20.09
CA CYS A 324 44.01 9.23 18.72
C CYS A 324 44.14 7.69 18.64
N HIS A 325 43.81 7.08 17.48
CA HIS A 325 44.04 5.66 17.28
C HIS A 325 45.53 5.29 17.41
N LYS A 326 46.44 6.19 17.01
CA LYS A 326 47.86 6.11 17.27
C LYS A 326 48.15 6.88 18.57
N THR A 327 48.15 6.20 19.69
CA THR A 327 48.29 6.79 21.04
C THR A 327 49.64 7.47 21.26
N THR A 328 50.69 7.11 20.49
CA THR A 328 51.99 7.77 20.48
C THR A 328 52.02 9.07 19.69
N GLY A 329 50.92 9.40 18.99
CA GLY A 329 50.82 10.57 18.15
C GLY A 329 51.33 10.36 16.72
N HIS A 330 50.85 11.21 15.81
CA HIS A 330 51.34 11.28 14.42
C HIS A 330 52.44 12.31 14.24
N GLY A 331 52.67 13.17 15.22
CA GLY A 331 53.54 14.31 15.10
C GLY A 331 52.94 15.44 14.28
N LYS A 332 53.71 16.08 13.44
CA LYS A 332 53.28 17.11 12.51
C LYS A 332 52.65 16.46 11.29
N VAL A 333 51.42 16.79 10.98
CA VAL A 333 50.63 16.33 9.84
C VAL A 333 50.13 17.50 9.04
#